data_6d7a8e628949fc05f887c1a6994d8729
#
_entry.id   6d7a8e628949fc05f887c1a6994d8729
#
_cell.length_a   1.000
_cell.length_b   1.000
_cell.length_c   1.000
_cell.angle_alpha   90.00
_cell.angle_beta   90.00
_cell.angle_gamma   90.00
#
_symmetry.space_group_name_H-M   'P 1'
#
loop_
_entity.id
_entity.type
_entity.pdbx_description
1 polymer ?
#
loop_
_entity_poly.entity_id
_entity_poly.type
_entity_poly.pdbx_seq_one_letter_code
_entity_poly.pdbx_strand_id
1 'polypeptide(L)'
;QDFKYLRLLSRQFPTEQSAFTEIINLSAILNLPKGTEHFMSDVHGEYEAFMHILNNCSGVVREHVDEIFGDTLSFDEKGELCTLIYYPREKIELVRRQREDSPTWYKTMLDQLIMVARSLSSRYTRSKVRKAIPRDYAYIIDELLHTHPDENNYRVRYHERIVESILETASADDFIESLASLIKRLAVDHLHLVGDIFDRGGGAAKIMDRLLTYHSLDIQWGNHDLLWMGAAAGEPACIATVLRNNLRYDNYEILENDYGISLRELVAFADATYTAGESITPLIKAINVLLFKLEGQIIQRHPEFDMTDRLLLDKIDHDTGTVTLADGSVWPLTTNDFPTVDPADPYTLTPQEQHIIDKLVSEFVTADHLHRHIDFLYSHGSMYKVANGNLLFLSLIHI
;
A
#
# COMPACT_ATOMS: atom_id res chain seq x y z
N GLN A 1 -29.92 23.28 -12.79
CA GLN A 1 -28.55 22.71 -12.52
C GLN A 1 -27.56 23.26 -13.53
N ASP A 2 -27.86 23.30 -14.81
CA ASP A 2 -26.95 23.71 -15.89
C ASP A 2 -26.44 25.15 -15.76
N PHE A 3 -27.31 26.08 -15.32
CA PHE A 3 -26.91 27.48 -15.17
C PHE A 3 -25.87 27.70 -14.04
N LYS A 4 -25.97 26.96 -12.95
CA LYS A 4 -24.97 27.01 -11.86
C LYS A 4 -23.64 26.43 -12.34
N TYR A 5 -23.68 25.35 -13.10
CA TYR A 5 -22.49 24.73 -13.69
C TYR A 5 -21.81 25.66 -14.69
N LEU A 6 -22.56 26.23 -15.61
CA LEU A 6 -22.03 27.21 -16.60
C LEU A 6 -21.42 28.44 -15.89
N ARG A 7 -22.03 28.90 -14.82
CA ARG A 7 -21.48 30.01 -14.01
C ARG A 7 -20.15 29.64 -13.30
N LEU A 8 -19.95 28.39 -12.92
CA LEU A 8 -18.66 27.89 -12.40
C LEU A 8 -17.63 27.83 -13.51
N LEU A 9 -18.00 27.27 -14.67
CA LEU A 9 -17.11 27.20 -15.84
C LEU A 9 -16.68 28.59 -16.30
N SER A 10 -17.58 29.58 -16.31
CA SER A 10 -17.23 30.95 -16.72
C SER A 10 -16.24 31.66 -15.79
N ARG A 11 -16.10 31.19 -14.55
CA ARG A 11 -15.03 31.66 -13.63
C ARG A 11 -13.67 31.05 -13.98
N GLN A 12 -13.68 29.80 -14.45
CA GLN A 12 -12.46 29.09 -14.85
C GLN A 12 -12.02 29.51 -16.26
N PHE A 13 -12.98 29.76 -17.15
CA PHE A 13 -12.76 30.16 -18.54
C PHE A 13 -13.47 31.50 -18.82
N PRO A 14 -12.88 32.62 -18.37
CA PRO A 14 -13.56 33.94 -18.43
C PRO A 14 -13.67 34.55 -19.83
N THR A 15 -12.96 34.01 -20.82
CA THR A 15 -13.00 34.47 -22.23
C THR A 15 -13.19 33.30 -23.18
N GLU A 16 -13.73 33.58 -24.39
CA GLU A 16 -13.83 32.59 -25.46
C GLU A 16 -12.47 31.98 -25.81
N GLN A 17 -11.40 32.79 -25.83
CA GLN A 17 -10.05 32.33 -26.12
C GLN A 17 -9.55 31.34 -25.07
N SER A 18 -9.85 31.58 -23.78
CA SER A 18 -9.49 30.64 -22.73
C SER A 18 -10.23 29.31 -22.85
N ALA A 19 -11.52 29.35 -23.22
CA ALA A 19 -12.31 28.16 -23.46
C ALA A 19 -11.83 27.40 -24.73
N PHE A 20 -11.56 28.11 -25.84
CA PHE A 20 -11.03 27.48 -27.05
C PHE A 20 -9.64 26.86 -26.83
N THR A 21 -8.77 27.54 -26.11
CA THR A 21 -7.45 26.99 -25.78
C THR A 21 -7.57 25.65 -25.02
N GLU A 22 -8.48 25.57 -24.04
CA GLU A 22 -8.71 24.33 -23.29
C GLU A 22 -9.37 23.25 -24.16
N ILE A 23 -10.34 23.58 -25.00
CA ILE A 23 -10.96 22.64 -25.94
C ILE A 23 -9.92 22.06 -26.90
N ILE A 24 -9.05 22.91 -27.48
CA ILE A 24 -7.95 22.46 -28.37
C ILE A 24 -7.01 21.53 -27.62
N ASN A 25 -6.60 21.91 -26.39
CA ASN A 25 -5.72 21.12 -25.54
C ASN A 25 -6.32 19.74 -25.22
N LEU A 26 -7.57 19.70 -24.74
CA LEU A 26 -8.27 18.46 -24.40
C LEU A 26 -8.49 17.57 -25.63
N SER A 27 -8.87 18.18 -26.79
CA SER A 27 -9.03 17.43 -28.03
C SER A 27 -7.71 16.81 -28.52
N ALA A 28 -6.60 17.51 -28.33
CA ALA A 28 -5.27 16.96 -28.63
C ALA A 28 -4.88 15.83 -27.67
N ILE A 29 -5.15 15.98 -26.36
CA ILE A 29 -4.87 14.97 -25.34
C ILE A 29 -5.60 13.64 -25.63
N LEU A 30 -6.81 13.69 -26.18
CA LEU A 30 -7.56 12.47 -26.55
C LEU A 30 -6.86 11.60 -27.60
N ASN A 31 -5.89 12.13 -28.32
CA ASN A 31 -5.08 11.39 -29.30
C ASN A 31 -3.76 10.83 -28.72
N LEU A 32 -3.45 11.15 -27.46
CA LEU A 32 -2.31 10.55 -26.78
C LEU A 32 -2.66 9.13 -26.32
N PRO A 33 -1.67 8.23 -26.20
CA PRO A 33 -1.88 6.93 -25.60
C PRO A 33 -2.45 7.05 -24.19
N LYS A 34 -3.33 6.12 -23.81
CA LYS A 34 -3.78 6.04 -22.41
C LYS A 34 -2.59 5.79 -21.49
N GLY A 35 -2.64 6.39 -20.31
CA GLY A 35 -1.70 6.08 -19.23
C GLY A 35 -1.81 4.62 -18.79
N THR A 36 -0.72 4.06 -18.30
CA THR A 36 -0.69 2.70 -17.78
C THR A 36 -1.30 2.68 -16.38
N GLU A 37 -2.30 1.84 -16.19
CA GLU A 37 -2.90 1.56 -14.89
C GLU A 37 -2.30 0.28 -14.32
N HIS A 38 -1.87 0.32 -13.07
CA HIS A 38 -1.29 -0.79 -12.34
C HIS A 38 -2.30 -1.30 -11.32
N PHE A 39 -2.58 -2.59 -11.32
CA PHE A 39 -3.53 -3.22 -10.41
C PHE A 39 -2.78 -4.16 -9.46
N MET A 40 -3.01 -4.01 -8.16
CA MET A 40 -2.52 -4.92 -7.12
C MET A 40 -3.66 -5.25 -6.17
N SER A 41 -3.68 -6.46 -5.61
CA SER A 41 -4.62 -6.87 -4.56
C SER A 41 -3.91 -7.71 -3.51
N ASP A 42 -4.53 -7.85 -2.35
CA ASP A 42 -4.14 -8.80 -1.30
C ASP A 42 -2.65 -8.70 -0.92
N VAL A 43 -2.15 -7.49 -0.72
CA VAL A 43 -0.72 -7.26 -0.39
C VAL A 43 -0.34 -7.74 1.01
N HIS A 44 -1.30 -7.78 1.93
CA HIS A 44 -1.20 -8.43 3.23
C HIS A 44 0.12 -8.18 3.99
N GLY A 45 0.61 -6.95 4.01
CA GLY A 45 1.82 -6.59 4.72
C GLY A 45 3.12 -7.16 4.14
N GLU A 46 3.10 -7.76 2.95
CA GLU A 46 4.26 -8.33 2.27
C GLU A 46 5.09 -7.22 1.59
N TYR A 47 5.76 -6.41 2.41
CA TYR A 47 6.45 -5.19 1.98
C TYR A 47 7.48 -5.41 0.87
N GLU A 48 8.33 -6.43 0.98
CA GLU A 48 9.40 -6.67 0.00
C GLU A 48 8.82 -7.06 -1.38
N ALA A 49 7.80 -7.93 -1.39
CA ALA A 49 7.10 -8.31 -2.63
C ALA A 49 6.36 -7.11 -3.24
N PHE A 50 5.66 -6.33 -2.41
CA PHE A 50 4.99 -5.10 -2.83
C PHE A 50 5.97 -4.11 -3.45
N MET A 51 7.10 -3.83 -2.79
CA MET A 51 8.12 -2.91 -3.31
C MET A 51 8.77 -3.41 -4.59
N HIS A 52 9.00 -4.73 -4.71
CA HIS A 52 9.54 -5.31 -5.93
C HIS A 52 8.61 -5.08 -7.13
N ILE A 53 7.31 -5.39 -6.97
CA ILE A 53 6.32 -5.21 -8.03
C ILE A 53 6.14 -3.71 -8.36
N LEU A 54 6.14 -2.85 -7.34
CA LEU A 54 6.03 -1.40 -7.52
C LEU A 54 7.23 -0.84 -8.29
N ASN A 55 8.45 -1.28 -7.96
CA ASN A 55 9.68 -0.81 -8.58
C ASN A 55 9.86 -1.27 -10.03
N ASN A 56 9.45 -2.50 -10.36
CA ASN A 56 9.53 -3.01 -11.73
C ASN A 56 8.33 -2.60 -12.60
N CYS A 57 7.35 -1.89 -12.01
CA CYS A 57 6.14 -1.43 -12.72
C CYS A 57 5.42 -2.59 -13.43
N SER A 58 5.31 -3.76 -12.80
CA SER A 58 4.74 -4.99 -13.38
C SER A 58 5.33 -5.36 -14.75
N GLY A 59 6.60 -5.09 -14.97
CA GLY A 59 7.31 -5.41 -16.21
C GLY A 59 7.27 -4.34 -17.30
N VAL A 60 6.47 -3.29 -17.16
CA VAL A 60 6.33 -2.20 -18.18
C VAL A 60 7.68 -1.56 -18.52
N VAL A 61 8.52 -1.33 -17.52
CA VAL A 61 9.87 -0.77 -17.75
C VAL A 61 10.70 -1.71 -18.64
N ARG A 62 10.62 -3.03 -18.40
CA ARG A 62 11.36 -4.02 -19.21
C ARG A 62 10.88 -4.04 -20.66
N GLU A 63 9.57 -4.00 -20.87
CA GLU A 63 8.99 -3.92 -22.22
C GLU A 63 9.51 -2.70 -22.98
N HIS A 64 9.52 -1.52 -22.35
CA HIS A 64 10.05 -0.29 -22.97
C HIS A 64 11.55 -0.35 -23.25
N VAL A 65 12.34 -0.94 -22.35
CA VAL A 65 13.77 -1.17 -22.60
C VAL A 65 13.98 -2.09 -23.79
N ASP A 66 13.20 -3.16 -23.90
CA ASP A 66 13.27 -4.08 -25.03
C ASP A 66 12.83 -3.42 -26.35
N GLU A 67 11.79 -2.58 -26.34
CA GLU A 67 11.33 -1.81 -27.50
C GLU A 67 12.38 -0.79 -27.99
N ILE A 68 13.02 -0.05 -27.06
CA ILE A 68 13.95 1.02 -27.40
C ILE A 68 15.27 0.45 -27.92
N PHE A 69 15.80 -0.56 -27.28
CA PHE A 69 17.15 -1.05 -27.56
C PHE A 69 17.18 -2.27 -28.51
N GLY A 70 16.07 -3.00 -28.67
CA GLY A 70 16.00 -4.15 -29.60
C GLY A 70 17.22 -5.06 -29.46
N ASP A 71 17.93 -5.27 -30.58
CA ASP A 71 19.15 -6.07 -30.62
C ASP A 71 20.44 -5.26 -30.38
N THR A 72 20.34 -3.95 -30.09
CA THR A 72 21.52 -3.10 -29.83
C THR A 72 22.14 -3.34 -28.45
N LEU A 73 21.36 -3.82 -27.50
CA LEU A 73 21.83 -4.28 -26.20
C LEU A 73 21.57 -5.78 -26.04
N SER A 74 22.52 -6.48 -25.46
CA SER A 74 22.35 -7.87 -25.06
C SER A 74 21.30 -8.04 -23.95
N PHE A 75 20.85 -9.26 -23.71
CA PHE A 75 19.92 -9.58 -22.63
C PHE A 75 20.45 -9.12 -21.25
N ASP A 76 21.75 -9.32 -21.00
CA ASP A 76 22.40 -8.97 -19.73
C ASP A 76 22.52 -7.45 -19.56
N GLU A 77 22.87 -6.71 -20.60
CA GLU A 77 22.94 -5.25 -20.57
C GLU A 77 21.56 -4.60 -20.31
N LYS A 78 20.51 -5.11 -20.97
CA LYS A 78 19.13 -4.70 -20.67
C LYS A 78 18.73 -5.04 -19.24
N GLY A 79 19.14 -6.22 -18.74
CA GLY A 79 18.94 -6.63 -17.35
C GLY A 79 19.63 -5.71 -16.35
N GLU A 80 20.85 -5.29 -16.68
CA GLU A 80 21.62 -4.31 -15.86
C GLU A 80 20.92 -2.95 -15.80
N LEU A 81 20.48 -2.43 -16.96
CA LEU A 81 19.73 -1.17 -17.02
C LEU A 81 18.41 -1.23 -16.26
N CYS A 82 17.63 -2.31 -16.41
CA CYS A 82 16.41 -2.50 -15.66
C CYS A 82 16.67 -2.56 -14.16
N THR A 83 17.71 -3.29 -13.72
CA THR A 83 18.08 -3.36 -12.30
C THR A 83 18.44 -1.98 -11.75
N LEU A 84 19.15 -1.16 -12.53
CA LEU A 84 19.47 0.21 -12.16
C LEU A 84 18.22 1.08 -12.02
N ILE A 85 17.22 0.92 -12.89
CA ILE A 85 15.95 1.66 -12.79
C ILE A 85 15.15 1.21 -11.55
N TYR A 86 15.13 -0.10 -11.27
CA TYR A 86 14.36 -0.66 -10.15
C TYR A 86 14.98 -0.31 -8.78
N TYR A 87 16.31 -0.47 -8.67
CA TYR A 87 17.08 -0.37 -7.43
C TYR A 87 18.36 0.45 -7.65
N PRO A 88 18.23 1.77 -7.90
CA PRO A 88 19.39 2.59 -8.30
C PRO A 88 20.49 2.63 -7.24
N ARG A 89 20.15 2.79 -5.96
CA ARG A 89 21.14 2.88 -4.87
C ARG A 89 21.93 1.60 -4.73
N GLU A 90 21.24 0.48 -4.62
CA GLU A 90 21.83 -0.84 -4.44
C GLU A 90 22.72 -1.21 -5.63
N LYS A 91 22.25 -0.90 -6.85
CA LYS A 91 23.01 -1.17 -8.07
C LYS A 91 24.28 -0.31 -8.16
N ILE A 92 24.19 0.97 -7.84
CA ILE A 92 25.35 1.89 -7.81
C ILE A 92 26.39 1.41 -6.79
N GLU A 93 25.96 1.07 -5.57
CA GLU A 93 26.85 0.52 -4.55
C GLU A 93 27.55 -0.76 -5.00
N LEU A 94 26.81 -1.67 -5.64
CA LEU A 94 27.36 -2.92 -6.17
C LEU A 94 28.44 -2.64 -7.23
N VAL A 95 28.15 -1.72 -8.17
CA VAL A 95 29.11 -1.35 -9.23
C VAL A 95 30.38 -0.72 -8.65
N ARG A 96 30.24 0.17 -7.66
CA ARG A 96 31.40 0.78 -6.97
C ARG A 96 32.33 -0.24 -6.31
N ARG A 97 31.77 -1.34 -5.82
CA ARG A 97 32.56 -2.42 -5.20
C ARG A 97 33.25 -3.34 -6.21
N GLN A 98 32.74 -3.44 -7.41
CA GLN A 98 33.13 -4.47 -8.38
C GLN A 98 33.88 -3.97 -9.63
N ARG A 99 33.77 -2.67 -9.96
CA ARG A 99 34.33 -2.12 -11.23
C ARG A 99 35.42 -1.10 -11.03
N GLU A 100 36.53 -1.29 -11.77
CA GLU A 100 37.63 -0.32 -11.85
C GLU A 100 37.29 0.85 -12.80
N ASP A 101 36.52 0.63 -13.88
CA ASP A 101 36.14 1.66 -14.89
C ASP A 101 34.71 2.23 -14.61
N SER A 102 34.61 2.89 -13.48
CA SER A 102 33.38 3.52 -13.03
C SER A 102 32.89 4.67 -13.94
N PRO A 103 33.71 5.60 -14.43
CA PRO A 103 33.27 6.74 -15.25
C PRO A 103 32.59 6.35 -16.57
N THR A 104 33.11 5.36 -17.28
CA THR A 104 32.54 4.86 -18.54
C THR A 104 31.18 4.22 -18.30
N TRP A 105 31.04 3.45 -17.22
CA TRP A 105 29.76 2.85 -16.84
C TRP A 105 28.72 3.92 -16.55
N TYR A 106 29.04 4.93 -15.74
CA TYR A 106 28.12 6.04 -15.42
C TYR A 106 27.64 6.76 -16.69
N LYS A 107 28.57 7.09 -17.61
CA LYS A 107 28.21 7.75 -18.85
C LYS A 107 27.24 6.91 -19.67
N THR A 108 27.54 5.61 -19.86
CA THR A 108 26.67 4.68 -20.60
C THR A 108 25.28 4.56 -19.97
N MET A 109 25.20 4.41 -18.63
CA MET A 109 23.92 4.30 -17.94
C MET A 109 23.11 5.59 -18.00
N LEU A 110 23.76 6.76 -17.88
CA LEU A 110 23.08 8.05 -18.03
C LEU A 110 22.48 8.22 -19.42
N ASP A 111 23.24 7.93 -20.48
CA ASP A 111 22.76 8.00 -21.86
C ASP A 111 21.54 7.07 -22.08
N GLN A 112 21.62 5.83 -21.59
CA GLN A 112 20.54 4.85 -21.71
C GLN A 112 19.29 5.28 -20.90
N LEU A 113 19.46 5.75 -19.67
CA LEU A 113 18.35 6.26 -18.84
C LEU A 113 17.67 7.46 -19.47
N ILE A 114 18.43 8.38 -20.06
CA ILE A 114 17.87 9.54 -20.79
C ILE A 114 17.04 9.07 -21.98
N MET A 115 17.51 8.07 -22.73
CA MET A 115 16.74 7.49 -23.85
C MET A 115 15.42 6.88 -23.38
N VAL A 116 15.42 6.09 -22.30
CA VAL A 116 14.20 5.50 -21.72
C VAL A 116 13.24 6.60 -21.22
N ALA A 117 13.76 7.56 -20.46
CA ALA A 117 12.94 8.67 -19.96
C ALA A 117 12.32 9.50 -21.09
N ARG A 118 13.07 9.75 -22.16
CA ARG A 118 12.61 10.46 -23.36
C ARG A 118 11.49 9.70 -24.07
N SER A 119 11.65 8.40 -24.30
CA SER A 119 10.65 7.55 -24.92
C SER A 119 9.34 7.56 -24.11
N LEU A 120 9.40 7.34 -22.80
CA LEU A 120 8.23 7.38 -21.92
C LEU A 120 7.59 8.77 -21.89
N SER A 121 8.37 9.85 -21.88
CA SER A 121 7.87 11.23 -21.84
C SER A 121 7.08 11.59 -23.08
N SER A 122 7.39 11.00 -24.24
CA SER A 122 6.69 11.25 -25.51
C SER A 122 5.19 10.86 -25.50
N ARG A 123 4.80 9.99 -24.57
CA ARG A 123 3.41 9.53 -24.39
C ARG A 123 2.52 10.57 -23.69
N TYR A 124 3.11 11.62 -23.13
CA TYR A 124 2.42 12.59 -22.27
C TYR A 124 2.58 14.03 -22.74
N THR A 125 1.71 14.90 -22.27
CA THR A 125 1.89 16.34 -22.47
C THR A 125 3.12 16.86 -21.73
N ARG A 126 3.78 17.87 -22.27
CA ARG A 126 4.91 18.55 -21.59
C ARG A 126 4.58 18.98 -20.15
N SER A 127 3.37 19.51 -19.95
CA SER A 127 2.92 19.93 -18.62
C SER A 127 2.90 18.77 -17.62
N LYS A 128 2.46 17.58 -18.04
CA LYS A 128 2.42 16.38 -17.19
C LYS A 128 3.83 15.89 -16.89
N VAL A 129 4.70 15.83 -17.90
CA VAL A 129 6.11 15.45 -17.73
C VAL A 129 6.83 16.37 -16.73
N ARG A 130 6.70 17.69 -16.91
CA ARG A 130 7.31 18.68 -15.99
C ARG A 130 6.87 18.52 -14.54
N LYS A 131 5.59 18.18 -14.30
CA LYS A 131 5.09 17.90 -12.95
C LYS A 131 5.62 16.59 -12.37
N ALA A 132 6.06 15.67 -13.24
CA ALA A 132 6.62 14.38 -12.83
C ALA A 132 8.13 14.46 -12.51
N ILE A 133 8.85 15.41 -13.11
CA ILE A 133 10.30 15.56 -12.91
C ILE A 133 10.60 15.93 -11.46
N PRO A 134 11.59 15.26 -10.80
CA PRO A 134 12.10 15.64 -9.49
C PRO A 134 12.62 17.08 -9.47
N ARG A 135 12.36 17.82 -8.38
CA ARG A 135 12.60 19.27 -8.31
C ARG A 135 14.09 19.65 -8.45
N ASP A 136 14.97 18.87 -7.85
CA ASP A 136 16.38 19.22 -7.72
C ASP A 136 17.12 19.32 -9.06
N TYR A 137 16.72 18.50 -10.04
CA TYR A 137 17.30 18.45 -11.39
C TYR A 137 16.31 18.82 -12.49
N ALA A 138 15.19 19.48 -12.15
CA ALA A 138 14.08 19.67 -13.07
C ALA A 138 14.48 20.37 -14.37
N TYR A 139 15.28 21.43 -14.30
CA TYR A 139 15.73 22.16 -15.50
C TYR A 139 16.61 21.28 -16.39
N ILE A 140 17.60 20.59 -15.80
CA ILE A 140 18.56 19.77 -16.54
C ILE A 140 17.86 18.59 -17.22
N ILE A 141 16.97 17.91 -16.48
CA ILE A 141 16.21 16.78 -17.03
C ILE A 141 15.28 17.26 -18.15
N ASP A 142 14.56 18.39 -17.99
CA ASP A 142 13.69 18.94 -19.03
C ASP A 142 14.49 19.25 -20.33
N GLU A 143 15.68 19.82 -20.23
CA GLU A 143 16.59 20.04 -21.37
C GLU A 143 16.99 18.73 -22.04
N LEU A 144 17.43 17.75 -21.29
CA LEU A 144 17.87 16.45 -21.81
C LEU A 144 16.74 15.64 -22.47
N LEU A 145 15.49 15.77 -21.99
CA LEU A 145 14.34 15.09 -22.58
C LEU A 145 13.93 15.68 -23.93
N HIS A 146 14.20 16.96 -24.22
CA HIS A 146 13.68 17.65 -25.39
C HIS A 146 14.70 17.83 -26.52
N THR A 147 15.82 17.15 -26.47
CA THR A 147 16.81 17.15 -27.56
C THR A 147 16.54 16.01 -28.53
N HIS A 148 16.62 16.32 -29.80
CA HIS A 148 16.53 15.34 -30.88
C HIS A 148 17.93 14.97 -31.43
N PRO A 149 18.15 13.68 -31.79
CA PRO A 149 19.43 13.23 -32.36
C PRO A 149 19.83 13.98 -33.66
N ASP A 150 18.85 14.52 -34.38
CA ASP A 150 19.05 15.21 -35.66
C ASP A 150 19.34 16.73 -35.51
N GLU A 151 19.53 17.21 -34.27
CA GLU A 151 19.87 18.61 -34.02
C GLU A 151 21.32 18.94 -34.39
N ASN A 152 21.56 20.22 -34.60
CA ASN A 152 22.87 20.72 -35.03
C ASN A 152 23.97 20.40 -33.97
N ASN A 153 25.25 20.33 -34.41
CA ASN A 153 26.42 19.99 -33.60
C ASN A 153 26.53 20.78 -32.27
N TYR A 154 25.95 21.98 -32.17
CA TYR A 154 26.00 22.77 -30.92
C TYR A 154 25.14 22.23 -29.81
N ARG A 155 23.91 21.72 -30.13
CA ARG A 155 23.04 21.12 -29.15
C ARG A 155 23.53 19.76 -28.68
N VAL A 156 24.05 18.95 -29.59
CA VAL A 156 24.69 17.67 -29.21
C VAL A 156 25.84 17.92 -28.22
N ARG A 157 26.74 18.87 -28.52
CA ARG A 157 27.82 19.24 -27.60
C ARG A 157 27.34 19.80 -26.26
N TYR A 158 26.26 20.56 -26.27
CA TYR A 158 25.66 21.08 -25.03
C TYR A 158 25.21 19.95 -24.13
N HIS A 159 24.58 18.91 -24.67
CA HIS A 159 24.14 17.73 -23.90
C HIS A 159 25.31 16.87 -23.41
N GLU A 160 26.28 16.61 -24.28
CA GLU A 160 27.50 15.92 -23.86
C GLU A 160 28.15 16.66 -22.68
N ARG A 161 28.19 17.99 -22.74
CA ARG A 161 28.74 18.79 -21.65
C ARG A 161 27.94 18.75 -20.37
N ILE A 162 26.59 18.64 -20.46
CA ILE A 162 25.76 18.41 -19.27
C ILE A 162 26.14 17.08 -18.61
N VAL A 163 26.19 15.98 -19.36
CA VAL A 163 26.54 14.65 -18.83
C VAL A 163 27.96 14.67 -18.24
N GLU A 164 28.94 15.25 -18.92
CA GLU A 164 30.28 15.40 -18.38
C GLU A 164 30.32 16.20 -17.08
N SER A 165 29.53 17.29 -16.98
CA SER A 165 29.47 18.12 -15.77
C SER A 165 28.81 17.38 -14.60
N ILE A 166 27.83 16.51 -14.85
CA ILE A 166 27.24 15.65 -13.84
C ILE A 166 28.30 14.71 -13.24
N LEU A 167 29.19 14.16 -14.09
CA LEU A 167 30.27 13.30 -13.63
C LEU A 167 31.34 14.09 -12.89
N GLU A 168 31.75 15.27 -13.40
CA GLU A 168 32.74 16.14 -12.78
C GLU A 168 32.31 16.65 -11.39
N THR A 169 31.03 16.89 -11.19
CA THR A 169 30.48 17.40 -9.91
C THR A 169 30.14 16.30 -8.90
N ALA A 170 30.46 15.04 -9.24
CA ALA A 170 30.13 13.87 -8.42
C ALA A 170 28.62 13.75 -8.06
N SER A 171 27.74 14.29 -8.90
CA SER A 171 26.26 14.25 -8.70
C SER A 171 25.59 13.12 -9.49
N ALA A 172 26.35 12.20 -10.08
CA ALA A 172 25.84 11.16 -10.96
C ALA A 172 24.87 10.20 -10.25
N ASP A 173 25.10 9.88 -8.98
CA ASP A 173 24.22 8.98 -8.22
C ASP A 173 22.83 9.57 -8.04
N ASP A 174 22.76 10.79 -7.49
CA ASP A 174 21.49 11.50 -7.26
C ASP A 174 20.75 11.77 -8.57
N PHE A 175 21.50 12.02 -9.65
CA PHE A 175 20.92 12.23 -10.97
C PHE A 175 20.32 10.93 -11.55
N ILE A 176 21.02 9.79 -11.40
CA ILE A 176 20.52 8.46 -11.78
C ILE A 176 19.27 8.12 -10.97
N GLU A 177 19.27 8.35 -9.66
CA GLU A 177 18.08 8.14 -8.81
C GLU A 177 16.89 8.99 -9.29
N SER A 178 17.15 10.25 -9.66
CA SER A 178 16.13 11.16 -10.18
C SER A 178 15.57 10.70 -11.52
N LEU A 179 16.41 10.24 -12.45
CA LEU A 179 15.97 9.67 -13.72
C LEU A 179 15.20 8.36 -13.52
N ALA A 180 15.67 7.46 -12.66
CA ALA A 180 14.98 6.19 -12.34
C ALA A 180 13.62 6.45 -11.72
N SER A 181 13.50 7.44 -10.82
CA SER A 181 12.24 7.87 -10.24
C SER A 181 11.28 8.42 -11.29
N LEU A 182 11.77 9.27 -12.20
CA LEU A 182 10.98 9.80 -13.31
C LEU A 182 10.48 8.70 -14.23
N ILE A 183 11.36 7.76 -14.61
CA ILE A 183 11.02 6.61 -15.47
C ILE A 183 9.88 5.80 -14.84
N LYS A 184 10.01 5.40 -13.56
CA LYS A 184 8.96 4.67 -12.85
C LYS A 184 7.64 5.43 -12.78
N ARG A 185 7.70 6.74 -12.54
CA ARG A 185 6.52 7.61 -12.47
C ARG A 185 5.82 7.81 -13.82
N LEU A 186 6.57 7.78 -14.93
CA LEU A 186 6.03 7.86 -16.29
C LEU A 186 5.58 6.48 -16.83
N ALA A 187 6.18 5.39 -16.32
CA ALA A 187 5.81 4.04 -16.70
C ALA A 187 4.44 3.65 -16.16
N VAL A 188 4.09 4.06 -14.92
CA VAL A 188 2.78 3.82 -14.30
C VAL A 188 2.12 5.14 -13.97
N ASP A 189 0.98 5.39 -14.56
CA ASP A 189 0.21 6.62 -14.39
C ASP A 189 -0.64 6.61 -13.13
N HIS A 190 -1.26 5.47 -12.84
CA HIS A 190 -2.15 5.30 -11.71
C HIS A 190 -2.05 3.89 -11.13
N LEU A 191 -2.07 3.80 -9.80
CA LEU A 191 -2.11 2.54 -9.07
C LEU A 191 -3.51 2.33 -8.49
N HIS A 192 -4.13 1.20 -8.83
CA HIS A 192 -5.33 0.68 -8.18
C HIS A 192 -4.93 -0.40 -7.19
N LEU A 193 -5.13 -0.14 -5.90
CA LEU A 193 -4.85 -1.11 -4.84
C LEU A 193 -6.16 -1.71 -4.33
N VAL A 194 -6.41 -2.97 -4.72
CA VAL A 194 -7.67 -3.66 -4.47
C VAL A 194 -7.56 -4.46 -3.17
N GLY A 195 -7.61 -3.73 -2.05
CA GLY A 195 -7.81 -4.20 -0.68
C GLY A 195 -6.77 -5.11 -0.05
N ASP A 196 -7.05 -5.40 1.21
CA ASP A 196 -6.28 -6.26 2.10
C ASP A 196 -4.80 -5.87 2.18
N ILE A 197 -4.57 -4.62 2.60
CA ILE A 197 -3.23 -4.10 2.86
C ILE A 197 -2.68 -4.68 4.17
N PHE A 198 -3.55 -4.80 5.17
CA PHE A 198 -3.21 -5.24 6.52
C PHE A 198 -3.29 -6.75 6.71
N ASP A 199 -2.77 -7.18 7.85
CA ASP A 199 -2.70 -8.55 8.36
C ASP A 199 -1.84 -9.52 7.53
N ARG A 200 -1.46 -10.65 8.11
CA ARG A 200 -0.55 -11.72 7.68
C ARG A 200 0.92 -11.32 7.71
N GLY A 201 1.41 -10.45 6.81
CA GLY A 201 2.78 -9.93 6.86
C GLY A 201 2.93 -8.72 7.79
N GLY A 202 4.12 -8.52 8.37
CA GLY A 202 4.39 -7.44 9.34
C GLY A 202 4.68 -6.07 8.73
N GLY A 203 4.70 -5.93 7.39
CA GLY A 203 5.13 -4.70 6.72
C GLY A 203 4.02 -3.73 6.33
N ALA A 204 2.78 -3.89 6.82
CA ALA A 204 1.66 -3.06 6.38
C ALA A 204 1.88 -1.57 6.67
N ALA A 205 2.45 -1.20 7.81
CA ALA A 205 2.78 0.19 8.13
C ALA A 205 3.76 0.80 7.12
N LYS A 206 4.80 0.06 6.73
CA LYS A 206 5.78 0.49 5.72
C LYS A 206 5.14 0.64 4.33
N ILE A 207 4.21 -0.25 3.98
CA ILE A 207 3.43 -0.15 2.74
C ILE A 207 2.61 1.13 2.76
N MET A 208 1.88 1.41 3.85
CA MET A 208 1.09 2.62 4.00
C MET A 208 1.95 3.88 3.92
N ASP A 209 3.09 3.94 4.60
CA ASP A 209 4.04 5.05 4.51
C ASP A 209 4.50 5.29 3.05
N ARG A 210 4.71 4.21 2.29
CA ARG A 210 5.07 4.31 0.86
C ARG A 210 3.90 4.84 0.02
N LEU A 211 2.68 4.40 0.29
CA LEU A 211 1.47 4.84 -0.42
C LEU A 211 1.15 6.32 -0.17
N LEU A 212 1.38 6.84 1.05
CA LEU A 212 1.22 8.26 1.39
C LEU A 212 1.97 9.20 0.44
N THR A 213 3.07 8.75 -0.13
CA THR A 213 3.94 9.53 -1.03
C THR A 213 3.79 9.14 -2.50
N TYR A 214 2.92 8.20 -2.83
CA TYR A 214 2.73 7.76 -4.21
C TYR A 214 1.97 8.80 -5.02
N HIS A 215 2.36 8.98 -6.28
CA HIS A 215 1.93 10.13 -7.09
C HIS A 215 0.46 10.11 -7.53
N SER A 216 -0.15 8.95 -7.68
CA SER A 216 -1.56 8.82 -8.10
C SER A 216 -2.05 7.40 -7.80
N LEU A 217 -3.00 7.28 -6.89
CA LEU A 217 -3.58 5.99 -6.53
C LEU A 217 -5.01 6.10 -6.02
N ASP A 218 -5.68 4.99 -6.00
CA ASP A 218 -6.88 4.74 -5.20
C ASP A 218 -6.84 3.35 -4.56
N ILE A 219 -7.66 3.18 -3.53
CA ILE A 219 -7.72 1.96 -2.73
C ILE A 219 -9.17 1.48 -2.68
N GLN A 220 -9.42 0.20 -2.90
CA GLN A 220 -10.68 -0.43 -2.56
C GLN A 220 -10.47 -1.17 -1.25
N TRP A 221 -11.30 -0.89 -0.23
CA TRP A 221 -11.13 -1.49 1.08
C TRP A 221 -11.43 -2.99 1.05
N GLY A 222 -10.52 -3.80 1.58
CA GLY A 222 -10.78 -5.18 1.93
C GLY A 222 -11.31 -5.33 3.35
N ASN A 223 -11.66 -6.55 3.72
CA ASN A 223 -12.17 -6.83 5.06
C ASN A 223 -11.12 -6.57 6.16
N HIS A 224 -9.86 -6.88 5.90
CA HIS A 224 -8.78 -6.60 6.85
C HIS A 224 -8.60 -5.10 7.05
N ASP A 225 -8.68 -4.30 5.99
CA ASP A 225 -8.58 -2.84 6.08
C ASP A 225 -9.74 -2.26 6.91
N LEU A 226 -10.98 -2.74 6.71
CA LEU A 226 -12.14 -2.30 7.49
C LEU A 226 -12.03 -2.65 8.97
N LEU A 227 -11.43 -3.80 9.32
CA LEU A 227 -11.16 -4.17 10.71
C LEU A 227 -10.20 -3.18 11.37
N TRP A 228 -9.13 -2.80 10.70
CA TRP A 228 -8.18 -1.80 11.20
C TRP A 228 -8.81 -0.40 11.30
N MET A 229 -9.66 -0.02 10.33
CA MET A 229 -10.44 1.23 10.38
C MET A 229 -11.39 1.25 11.59
N GLY A 230 -12.09 0.14 11.86
CA GLY A 230 -12.95 -0.02 13.02
C GLY A 230 -12.16 -0.01 14.34
N ALA A 231 -11.01 -0.65 14.38
CA ALA A 231 -10.13 -0.66 15.54
C ALA A 231 -9.61 0.75 15.87
N ALA A 232 -9.17 1.50 14.87
CA ALA A 232 -8.75 2.91 15.05
C ALA A 232 -9.90 3.81 15.50
N ALA A 233 -11.13 3.51 15.09
CA ALA A 233 -12.33 4.20 15.58
C ALA A 233 -12.71 3.82 17.03
N GLY A 234 -12.01 2.85 17.63
CA GLY A 234 -12.23 2.40 19.00
C GLY A 234 -13.31 1.32 19.15
N GLU A 235 -13.68 0.62 18.07
CA GLU A 235 -14.64 -0.50 18.17
C GLU A 235 -13.95 -1.74 18.79
N PRO A 236 -14.41 -2.19 19.99
CA PRO A 236 -13.72 -3.23 20.75
C PRO A 236 -13.62 -4.58 20.03
N ALA A 237 -14.65 -4.99 19.30
CA ALA A 237 -14.63 -6.26 18.57
C ALA A 237 -13.64 -6.20 17.38
N CYS A 238 -13.54 -5.07 16.70
CA CYS A 238 -12.53 -4.86 15.66
C CYS A 238 -11.10 -4.90 16.25
N ILE A 239 -10.88 -4.25 17.40
CA ILE A 239 -9.60 -4.31 18.12
C ILE A 239 -9.24 -5.75 18.46
N ALA A 240 -10.15 -6.50 19.07
CA ALA A 240 -9.91 -7.90 19.43
C ALA A 240 -9.62 -8.77 18.20
N THR A 241 -10.29 -8.52 17.07
CA THR A 241 -10.05 -9.24 15.81
C THR A 241 -8.68 -8.91 15.22
N VAL A 242 -8.30 -7.63 15.18
CA VAL A 242 -6.97 -7.18 14.73
C VAL A 242 -5.88 -7.81 15.59
N LEU A 243 -6.01 -7.78 16.92
CA LEU A 243 -5.06 -8.42 17.84
C LEU A 243 -4.96 -9.91 17.58
N ARG A 244 -6.09 -10.63 17.51
CA ARG A 244 -6.10 -12.07 17.24
C ARG A 244 -5.40 -12.40 15.92
N ASN A 245 -5.68 -11.65 14.85
CA ASN A 245 -5.05 -11.87 13.56
C ASN A 245 -3.54 -11.69 13.62
N ASN A 246 -3.07 -10.57 14.18
CA ASN A 246 -1.63 -10.31 14.28
C ASN A 246 -0.90 -11.32 15.18
N LEU A 247 -1.49 -11.71 16.31
CA LEU A 247 -0.93 -12.74 17.18
C LEU A 247 -0.88 -14.14 16.52
N ARG A 248 -1.87 -14.47 15.70
CA ARG A 248 -1.90 -15.73 14.95
C ARG A 248 -0.78 -15.84 13.91
N TYR A 249 -0.39 -14.72 13.31
CA TYR A 249 0.68 -14.64 12.31
C TYR A 249 2.03 -14.20 12.89
N ASP A 250 2.13 -14.08 14.22
CA ASP A 250 3.35 -13.64 14.94
C ASP A 250 3.81 -12.23 14.52
N ASN A 251 2.87 -11.35 14.20
CA ASN A 251 3.10 -9.98 13.71
C ASN A 251 2.80 -8.91 14.76
N TYR A 252 3.04 -9.15 16.03
CA TYR A 252 2.82 -8.16 17.09
C TYR A 252 3.72 -6.93 16.98
N GLU A 253 4.83 -7.02 16.25
CA GLU A 253 5.75 -5.91 16.05
C GLU A 253 5.09 -4.69 15.37
N ILE A 254 4.14 -4.89 14.46
CA ILE A 254 3.40 -3.78 13.84
C ILE A 254 2.60 -2.99 14.89
N LEU A 255 2.05 -3.67 15.90
CA LEU A 255 1.29 -3.03 16.97
C LEU A 255 2.20 -2.22 17.88
N GLU A 256 3.28 -2.83 18.39
CA GLU A 256 4.14 -2.20 19.39
C GLU A 256 5.17 -1.24 18.79
N ASN A 257 5.86 -1.65 17.71
CA ASN A 257 6.96 -0.87 17.13
C ASN A 257 6.48 0.19 16.14
N ASP A 258 5.52 -0.15 15.27
CA ASP A 258 5.09 0.76 14.21
C ASP A 258 3.98 1.71 14.71
N TYR A 259 3.02 1.21 15.49
CA TYR A 259 1.87 2.00 15.95
C TYR A 259 1.91 2.38 17.44
N GLY A 260 2.84 1.84 18.22
CA GLY A 260 3.02 2.17 19.64
C GLY A 260 1.92 1.65 20.56
N ILE A 261 1.16 0.63 20.11
CA ILE A 261 0.07 0.00 20.85
C ILE A 261 0.64 -1.07 21.78
N SER A 262 0.57 -0.86 23.09
CA SER A 262 1.16 -1.75 24.06
C SER A 262 0.28 -2.96 24.39
N LEU A 263 0.82 -4.16 24.26
CA LEU A 263 0.16 -5.42 24.64
C LEU A 263 0.48 -5.87 26.07
N ARG A 264 1.28 -5.10 26.81
CA ARG A 264 1.85 -5.52 28.12
C ARG A 264 0.79 -5.92 29.15
N GLU A 265 -0.28 -5.13 29.27
CA GLU A 265 -1.35 -5.42 30.24
C GLU A 265 -2.18 -6.65 29.82
N LEU A 266 -2.44 -6.82 28.53
CA LEU A 266 -3.12 -8.01 27.99
C LEU A 266 -2.27 -9.27 28.23
N VAL A 267 -0.96 -9.21 27.99
CA VAL A 267 -0.05 -10.34 28.25
C VAL A 267 -0.04 -10.71 29.73
N ALA A 268 0.11 -9.72 30.62
CA ALA A 268 0.10 -9.95 32.07
C ALA A 268 -1.23 -10.55 32.57
N PHE A 269 -2.35 -10.09 32.02
CA PHE A 269 -3.68 -10.66 32.31
C PHE A 269 -3.77 -12.11 31.83
N ALA A 270 -3.33 -12.37 30.60
CA ALA A 270 -3.39 -13.69 30.00
C ALA A 270 -2.58 -14.73 30.81
N ASP A 271 -1.35 -14.38 31.17
CA ASP A 271 -0.45 -15.26 31.94
C ASP A 271 -0.95 -15.52 33.38
N ALA A 272 -1.66 -14.54 33.98
CA ALA A 272 -2.24 -14.69 35.30
C ALA A 272 -3.55 -15.50 35.30
N THR A 273 -4.24 -15.60 34.18
CA THR A 273 -5.62 -16.11 34.10
C THR A 273 -5.72 -17.44 33.39
N TYR A 274 -4.92 -17.67 32.34
CA TYR A 274 -5.02 -18.84 31.48
C TYR A 274 -3.77 -19.73 31.61
N THR A 275 -3.97 -21.04 31.47
CA THR A 275 -2.86 -22.00 31.47
C THR A 275 -2.32 -22.21 30.06
N ALA A 276 -1.03 -22.42 29.92
CA ALA A 276 -0.43 -22.77 28.62
C ALA A 276 -0.92 -24.18 28.19
N GLY A 277 -1.37 -24.28 26.94
CA GLY A 277 -1.70 -25.54 26.30
C GLY A 277 -0.58 -26.02 25.38
N GLU A 278 -0.71 -27.23 24.82
CA GLU A 278 0.29 -27.79 23.90
C GLU A 278 0.44 -26.95 22.61
N SER A 279 -0.65 -26.32 22.14
CA SER A 279 -0.67 -25.61 20.85
C SER A 279 -1.20 -24.18 20.96
N ILE A 280 -1.67 -23.74 22.14
CA ILE A 280 -2.32 -22.45 22.32
C ILE A 280 -1.72 -21.76 23.55
N THR A 281 -1.15 -20.56 23.35
CA THR A 281 -0.61 -19.72 24.42
C THR A 281 -1.71 -19.09 25.25
N PRO A 282 -1.44 -18.71 26.53
CA PRO A 282 -2.38 -17.95 27.35
C PRO A 282 -2.91 -16.69 26.65
N LEU A 283 -2.04 -15.98 25.96
CA LEU A 283 -2.39 -14.75 25.22
C LEU A 283 -3.41 -15.02 24.10
N ILE A 284 -3.23 -16.08 23.31
CA ILE A 284 -4.19 -16.46 22.26
C ILE A 284 -5.52 -16.90 22.86
N LYS A 285 -5.51 -17.60 24.01
CA LYS A 285 -6.76 -17.96 24.72
C LYS A 285 -7.49 -16.70 25.17
N ALA A 286 -6.80 -15.80 25.87
CA ALA A 286 -7.38 -14.56 26.37
C ALA A 286 -8.04 -13.74 25.25
N ILE A 287 -7.32 -13.49 24.14
CA ILE A 287 -7.87 -12.68 23.06
C ILE A 287 -9.05 -13.36 22.34
N ASN A 288 -9.03 -14.69 22.20
CA ASN A 288 -10.17 -15.41 21.61
C ASN A 288 -11.42 -15.33 22.51
N VAL A 289 -11.29 -15.48 23.83
CA VAL A 289 -12.41 -15.35 24.77
C VAL A 289 -12.97 -13.93 24.74
N LEU A 290 -12.09 -12.90 24.80
CA LEU A 290 -12.50 -11.51 24.68
C LEU A 290 -13.26 -11.26 23.36
N LEU A 291 -12.74 -11.75 22.24
CA LEU A 291 -13.36 -11.60 20.95
C LEU A 291 -14.75 -12.25 20.91
N PHE A 292 -14.88 -13.52 21.33
CA PHE A 292 -16.18 -14.20 21.35
C PHE A 292 -17.20 -13.51 22.25
N LYS A 293 -16.78 -12.94 23.38
CA LYS A 293 -17.68 -12.14 24.23
C LYS A 293 -18.13 -10.88 23.53
N LEU A 294 -17.23 -10.13 22.92
CA LEU A 294 -17.53 -8.87 22.22
C LEU A 294 -18.40 -9.08 20.98
N GLU A 295 -18.07 -10.08 20.14
CA GLU A 295 -18.89 -10.46 19.00
C GLU A 295 -20.29 -10.93 19.44
N GLY A 296 -20.35 -11.77 20.49
CA GLY A 296 -21.60 -12.24 21.05
C GLY A 296 -22.50 -11.09 21.52
N GLN A 297 -21.95 -10.08 22.18
CA GLN A 297 -22.69 -8.88 22.57
C GLN A 297 -23.24 -8.11 21.36
N ILE A 298 -22.50 -8.02 20.26
CA ILE A 298 -22.95 -7.38 19.02
C ILE A 298 -24.12 -8.19 18.42
N ILE A 299 -23.96 -9.52 18.28
CA ILE A 299 -25.00 -10.40 17.72
C ILE A 299 -26.29 -10.33 18.55
N GLN A 300 -26.17 -10.33 19.89
CA GLN A 300 -27.34 -10.20 20.78
C GLN A 300 -28.07 -8.85 20.67
N ARG A 301 -27.30 -7.74 20.44
CA ARG A 301 -27.89 -6.41 20.22
C ARG A 301 -28.50 -6.23 18.84
N HIS A 302 -28.08 -7.03 17.85
CA HIS A 302 -28.45 -6.91 16.45
C HIS A 302 -29.00 -8.24 15.88
N PRO A 303 -30.15 -8.72 16.36
CA PRO A 303 -30.77 -9.96 15.89
C PRO A 303 -31.08 -9.92 14.38
N GLU A 304 -31.22 -8.72 13.80
CA GLU A 304 -31.43 -8.51 12.36
C GLU A 304 -30.26 -8.98 11.49
N PHE A 305 -29.07 -9.23 12.07
CA PHE A 305 -27.93 -9.77 11.34
C PHE A 305 -28.06 -11.28 11.06
N ASP A 306 -28.98 -11.96 11.71
CA ASP A 306 -29.24 -13.40 11.58
C ASP A 306 -27.96 -14.27 11.76
N MET A 307 -27.19 -13.94 12.82
CA MET A 307 -25.87 -14.56 13.12
C MET A 307 -25.87 -15.33 14.44
N THR A 308 -27.05 -15.74 14.93
CA THR A 308 -27.16 -16.43 16.23
C THR A 308 -26.50 -17.81 16.25
N ASP A 309 -26.29 -18.42 15.10
CA ASP A 309 -25.51 -19.65 14.93
C ASP A 309 -24.04 -19.51 15.35
N ARG A 310 -23.50 -18.29 15.34
CA ARG A 310 -22.14 -17.94 15.78
C ARG A 310 -22.00 -17.71 17.29
N LEU A 311 -23.10 -17.72 18.03
CA LEU A 311 -23.06 -17.71 19.49
C LEU A 311 -22.64 -19.11 19.96
N LEU A 312 -21.41 -19.26 20.46
CA LEU A 312 -20.80 -20.55 20.81
C LEU A 312 -20.52 -20.69 22.30
N LEU A 313 -20.30 -19.60 23.05
CA LEU A 313 -19.91 -19.68 24.46
C LEU A 313 -21.03 -20.25 25.34
N ASP A 314 -22.29 -20.01 24.99
CA ASP A 314 -23.47 -20.57 25.66
C ASP A 314 -23.78 -22.04 25.29
N LYS A 315 -23.04 -22.59 24.33
CA LYS A 315 -23.19 -23.97 23.82
C LYS A 315 -22.10 -24.91 24.30
N ILE A 316 -21.18 -24.40 25.16
CA ILE A 316 -20.11 -25.18 25.74
C ILE A 316 -20.64 -25.99 26.92
N ASP A 317 -20.43 -27.29 26.88
CA ASP A 317 -20.55 -28.18 28.04
C ASP A 317 -19.15 -28.24 28.73
N HIS A 318 -19.03 -27.55 29.85
CA HIS A 318 -17.80 -27.48 30.62
C HIS A 318 -17.45 -28.80 31.36
N ASP A 319 -18.45 -29.68 31.59
CA ASP A 319 -18.17 -30.97 32.26
C ASP A 319 -17.57 -31.98 31.29
N THR A 320 -18.05 -31.99 30.02
CA THR A 320 -17.53 -32.89 28.99
C THR A 320 -16.43 -32.27 28.10
N GLY A 321 -16.25 -30.96 28.15
CA GLY A 321 -15.32 -30.22 27.27
C GLY A 321 -15.71 -30.28 25.81
N THR A 322 -17.01 -30.13 25.53
CA THR A 322 -17.58 -30.20 24.16
C THR A 322 -18.39 -28.96 23.83
N VAL A 323 -18.58 -28.70 22.54
CA VAL A 323 -19.49 -27.67 22.02
C VAL A 323 -20.53 -28.31 21.11
N THR A 324 -21.79 -27.92 21.26
CA THR A 324 -22.88 -28.38 20.40
C THR A 324 -23.21 -27.31 19.38
N LEU A 325 -23.08 -27.61 18.09
CA LEU A 325 -23.35 -26.67 17.00
C LEU A 325 -24.86 -26.64 16.67
N ALA A 326 -25.31 -25.66 15.89
CA ALA A 326 -26.71 -25.44 15.51
C ALA A 326 -27.34 -26.63 14.75
N ASP A 327 -26.56 -27.42 14.04
CA ASP A 327 -26.96 -28.65 13.36
C ASP A 327 -27.10 -29.87 14.30
N GLY A 328 -26.84 -29.68 15.58
CA GLY A 328 -26.88 -30.74 16.60
C GLY A 328 -25.56 -31.58 16.67
N SER A 329 -24.60 -31.30 15.88
CA SER A 329 -23.29 -31.99 15.98
C SER A 329 -22.52 -31.56 17.24
N VAL A 330 -21.82 -32.51 17.87
CA VAL A 330 -21.07 -32.31 19.11
C VAL A 330 -19.57 -32.47 18.79
N TRP A 331 -18.79 -31.45 19.12
CA TRP A 331 -17.36 -31.42 18.85
C TRP A 331 -16.55 -31.27 20.14
N PRO A 332 -15.46 -32.02 20.31
CA PRO A 332 -14.57 -31.83 21.44
C PRO A 332 -13.80 -30.51 21.31
N LEU A 333 -13.66 -29.80 22.43
CA LEU A 333 -12.82 -28.62 22.52
C LEU A 333 -11.37 -29.01 22.70
N THR A 334 -10.42 -28.27 22.09
CA THR A 334 -8.99 -28.45 22.30
C THR A 334 -8.54 -28.00 23.68
N THR A 335 -9.35 -27.20 24.37
CA THR A 335 -9.12 -26.75 25.75
C THR A 335 -10.48 -26.52 26.41
N ASN A 336 -10.55 -26.81 27.72
CA ASN A 336 -11.69 -26.48 28.57
C ASN A 336 -11.33 -25.39 29.60
N ASP A 337 -10.31 -24.61 29.30
CA ASP A 337 -9.77 -23.55 30.16
C ASP A 337 -10.43 -22.21 29.83
N PHE A 338 -11.62 -21.99 30.45
CA PHE A 338 -12.44 -20.79 30.28
C PHE A 338 -12.72 -20.11 31.64
N PRO A 339 -11.69 -19.69 32.40
CA PRO A 339 -11.86 -19.25 33.80
C PRO A 339 -12.67 -17.95 33.94
N THR A 340 -12.83 -17.17 32.85
CA THR A 340 -13.56 -15.89 32.85
C THR A 340 -14.95 -15.99 32.22
N VAL A 341 -15.35 -17.16 31.74
CA VAL A 341 -16.66 -17.38 31.15
C VAL A 341 -17.63 -17.89 32.22
N ASP A 342 -18.66 -17.10 32.55
CA ASP A 342 -19.75 -17.55 33.42
C ASP A 342 -20.77 -18.31 32.57
N PRO A 343 -21.04 -19.59 32.81
CA PRO A 343 -22.02 -20.35 32.05
C PRO A 343 -23.47 -19.77 32.11
N ALA A 344 -23.79 -18.98 33.14
CA ALA A 344 -25.08 -18.31 33.26
C ALA A 344 -25.19 -17.02 32.46
N ASP A 345 -24.05 -16.37 32.18
CA ASP A 345 -23.93 -15.13 31.39
C ASP A 345 -22.62 -15.09 30.64
N PRO A 346 -22.45 -15.92 29.59
CA PRO A 346 -21.15 -16.21 28.99
C PRO A 346 -20.56 -15.05 28.17
N TYR A 347 -21.35 -14.04 27.78
CA TYR A 347 -20.90 -12.93 26.95
C TYR A 347 -20.58 -11.66 27.72
N THR A 348 -20.84 -11.61 29.04
CA THR A 348 -20.47 -10.47 29.87
C THR A 348 -18.98 -10.48 30.18
N LEU A 349 -18.32 -9.32 29.98
CA LEU A 349 -16.92 -9.13 30.35
C LEU A 349 -16.79 -9.05 31.88
N THR A 350 -15.78 -9.70 32.44
CA THR A 350 -15.39 -9.46 33.82
C THR A 350 -14.86 -8.03 34.00
N PRO A 351 -14.84 -7.47 35.22
CA PRO A 351 -14.28 -6.12 35.44
C PRO A 351 -12.83 -5.98 34.97
N GLN A 352 -12.03 -7.05 35.04
CA GLN A 352 -10.65 -7.06 34.60
C GLN A 352 -10.56 -7.08 33.05
N GLU A 353 -11.37 -7.89 32.40
CA GLU A 353 -11.48 -7.91 30.93
C GLU A 353 -11.94 -6.56 30.41
N GLN A 354 -12.92 -5.91 31.04
CA GLN A 354 -13.39 -4.58 30.67
C GLN A 354 -12.26 -3.56 30.77
N HIS A 355 -11.48 -3.59 31.86
CA HIS A 355 -10.34 -2.71 32.01
C HIS A 355 -9.30 -2.87 30.89
N ILE A 356 -8.98 -4.12 30.51
CA ILE A 356 -8.05 -4.41 29.40
C ILE A 356 -8.59 -3.84 28.07
N ILE A 357 -9.89 -4.05 27.79
CA ILE A 357 -10.51 -3.52 26.59
C ILE A 357 -10.51 -1.99 26.57
N ASP A 358 -10.86 -1.35 27.67
CA ASP A 358 -10.86 0.13 27.77
C ASP A 358 -9.45 0.71 27.54
N LYS A 359 -8.43 0.02 28.04
CA LYS A 359 -7.02 0.39 27.82
C LYS A 359 -6.63 0.25 26.35
N LEU A 360 -6.94 -0.90 25.73
CA LEU A 360 -6.66 -1.12 24.30
C LEU A 360 -7.39 -0.11 23.42
N VAL A 361 -8.67 0.17 23.69
CA VAL A 361 -9.42 1.23 22.99
C VAL A 361 -8.69 2.57 23.08
N SER A 362 -8.25 2.95 24.29
CA SER A 362 -7.51 4.20 24.48
C SER A 362 -6.21 4.23 23.64
N GLU A 363 -5.47 3.12 23.58
CA GLU A 363 -4.22 3.04 22.81
C GLU A 363 -4.46 3.12 21.30
N PHE A 364 -5.44 2.39 20.77
CA PHE A 364 -5.79 2.46 19.34
C PHE A 364 -6.28 3.85 18.92
N VAL A 365 -7.14 4.49 19.74
CA VAL A 365 -7.70 5.82 19.45
C VAL A 365 -6.64 6.94 19.56
N THR A 366 -5.55 6.73 20.28
CA THR A 366 -4.48 7.73 20.43
C THR A 366 -3.23 7.44 19.59
N ALA A 367 -3.22 6.40 18.78
CA ALA A 367 -2.09 6.02 17.94
C ALA A 367 -1.96 6.93 16.69
N ASP A 368 -1.25 8.03 16.79
CA ASP A 368 -1.11 9.05 15.73
C ASP A 368 -0.67 8.49 14.38
N HIS A 369 0.27 7.54 14.38
CA HIS A 369 0.76 6.93 13.14
C HIS A 369 -0.32 6.08 12.46
N LEU A 370 -1.08 5.31 13.26
CA LEU A 370 -2.22 4.55 12.75
C LEU A 370 -3.28 5.49 12.17
N HIS A 371 -3.62 6.56 12.89
CA HIS A 371 -4.63 7.52 12.42
C HIS A 371 -4.26 8.17 11.10
N ARG A 372 -2.99 8.52 10.88
CA ARG A 372 -2.54 9.04 9.56
C ARG A 372 -2.80 8.04 8.42
N HIS A 373 -2.56 6.76 8.67
CA HIS A 373 -2.83 5.71 7.69
C HIS A 373 -4.32 5.51 7.45
N ILE A 374 -5.13 5.54 8.50
CA ILE A 374 -6.59 5.39 8.39
C ILE A 374 -7.22 6.59 7.70
N ASP A 375 -6.80 7.82 8.01
CA ASP A 375 -7.24 9.03 7.31
C ASP A 375 -6.91 8.98 5.81
N PHE A 376 -5.76 8.40 5.46
CA PHE A 376 -5.40 8.16 4.07
C PHE A 376 -6.31 7.13 3.41
N LEU A 377 -6.64 6.03 4.08
CA LEU A 377 -7.62 5.04 3.59
C LEU A 377 -8.98 5.68 3.35
N TYR A 378 -9.45 6.57 4.25
CA TYR A 378 -10.70 7.29 4.05
C TYR A 378 -10.66 8.26 2.87
N SER A 379 -9.55 8.97 2.70
CA SER A 379 -9.45 10.02 1.67
C SER A 379 -9.20 9.49 0.26
N HIS A 380 -8.55 8.32 0.13
CA HIS A 380 -8.17 7.70 -1.15
C HIS A 380 -8.88 6.37 -1.41
N GLY A 381 -9.69 5.90 -0.46
CA GLY A 381 -10.34 4.60 -0.51
C GLY A 381 -11.86 4.67 -0.69
N SER A 382 -12.41 3.53 -1.09
CA SER A 382 -13.87 3.28 -1.21
C SER A 382 -14.15 1.79 -1.20
N MET A 383 -15.43 1.41 -1.03
CA MET A 383 -15.87 0.00 -1.12
C MET A 383 -15.68 -0.57 -2.53
N TYR A 384 -15.85 0.24 -3.54
CA TYR A 384 -15.64 -0.11 -4.95
C TYR A 384 -15.29 1.12 -5.78
N LYS A 385 -14.72 0.89 -6.94
CA LYS A 385 -14.47 1.93 -7.95
C LYS A 385 -14.79 1.42 -9.35
N VAL A 386 -15.29 2.30 -10.20
CA VAL A 386 -15.35 2.05 -11.64
C VAL A 386 -14.31 2.94 -12.33
N ALA A 387 -13.34 2.32 -12.98
CA ALA A 387 -12.26 2.99 -13.69
C ALA A 387 -12.10 2.39 -15.10
N ASN A 388 -12.18 3.22 -16.14
CA ASN A 388 -12.01 2.82 -17.54
C ASN A 388 -12.83 1.56 -17.94
N GLY A 389 -14.07 1.44 -17.43
CA GLY A 389 -14.96 0.30 -17.70
C GLY A 389 -14.70 -0.94 -16.83
N ASN A 390 -13.72 -0.91 -15.95
CA ASN A 390 -13.46 -1.98 -14.98
C ASN A 390 -14.15 -1.65 -13.65
N LEU A 391 -14.85 -2.63 -13.07
CA LEU A 391 -15.36 -2.57 -11.71
C LEU A 391 -14.33 -3.20 -10.77
N LEU A 392 -13.80 -2.39 -9.86
CA LEU A 392 -12.78 -2.78 -8.87
C LEU A 392 -13.44 -2.89 -7.50
N PHE A 393 -13.30 -4.02 -6.85
CA PHE A 393 -13.74 -4.26 -5.48
C PHE A 393 -13.08 -5.52 -4.93
N LEU A 394 -12.95 -5.62 -3.62
CA LEU A 394 -12.60 -6.85 -2.93
C LEU A 394 -13.83 -7.41 -2.23
N SER A 395 -13.99 -8.75 -2.23
CA SER A 395 -15.12 -9.38 -1.56
C SER A 395 -14.97 -9.26 -0.04
N LEU A 396 -16.05 -8.82 0.63
CA LEU A 396 -16.12 -8.73 2.09
C LEU A 396 -16.87 -9.92 2.72
N ILE A 397 -17.24 -10.92 1.93
CA ILE A 397 -18.19 -11.97 2.32
C ILE A 397 -17.54 -13.06 3.21
N HIS A 398 -16.23 -13.19 3.23
CA HIS A 398 -15.53 -14.29 3.91
C HIS A 398 -14.94 -13.92 5.28
N ILE A 399 -15.54 -12.96 5.94
CA ILE A 399 -15.14 -12.68 7.32
C ILE A 399 -15.95 -13.57 8.28
#